data_af3c4bd46369efa2c484168905eee43e
#
_entry.id   af3c4bd46369efa2c484168905eee43e
#
_cell.length_a   1.000
_cell.length_b   1.000
_cell.length_c   1.000
_cell.angle_alpha   90.00
_cell.angle_beta   90.00
_cell.angle_gamma   90.00
#
_symmetry.space_group_name_H-M   'P 1'
#
loop_
_entity.id
_entity.type
_entity.pdbx_description
1 polymer ?
#
loop_
_entity_poly.entity_id
_entity_poly.type
_entity_poly.pdbx_seq_one_letter_code
_entity_poly.pdbx_strand_id
1 'polypeptide(L)'
;TGTKQLQDQIYYKDLPALQSVLGVDFSATYMKGRGNYLCLHRFNAYRTGDLLASAADKNTVEAIADWARQTRTGDRAEIEDLPDDLPFWSEISGTSENCVGSDCPQYQDCFVTQMRQRAAESDLVIVNHHLLCADAAVRQSAYGGVIPPCSYAVIDEAHQLEDVATQYFGIVVSTHKLEKLVSDGQRNIQQDLLDDPDTADRVGKAIERVNQHSTHFFA
;
A
#
# COMPACT_ATOMS: atom_id res chain seq x y z
N THR A 1 14.52 -8.16 -4.04
CA THR A 1 15.38 -7.54 -3.01
C THR A 1 14.65 -7.38 -1.67
N GLY A 2 15.37 -7.28 -0.55
CA GLY A 2 14.78 -7.25 0.80
C GLY A 2 14.10 -5.93 1.17
N THR A 3 14.64 -4.79 0.78
CA THR A 3 14.18 -3.47 1.22
C THR A 3 13.92 -2.50 0.06
N LYS A 4 13.19 -1.41 0.35
CA LYS A 4 12.96 -0.32 -0.61
C LYS A 4 14.26 0.42 -0.96
N GLN A 5 15.15 0.61 0.01
CA GLN A 5 16.44 1.27 -0.19
C GLN A 5 17.35 0.48 -1.12
N LEU A 6 17.42 -0.84 -0.96
CA LEU A 6 18.13 -1.73 -1.88
C LEU A 6 17.50 -1.71 -3.28
N GLN A 7 16.18 -1.61 -3.36
CA GLN A 7 15.45 -1.47 -4.62
C GLN A 7 15.88 -0.20 -5.37
N ASP A 8 15.95 0.93 -4.67
CA ASP A 8 16.39 2.21 -5.23
C ASP A 8 17.88 2.17 -5.61
N GLN A 9 18.75 1.54 -4.79
CA GLN A 9 20.15 1.33 -5.12
C GLN A 9 20.33 0.53 -6.40
N ILE A 10 19.66 -0.61 -6.53
CA ILE A 10 19.73 -1.45 -7.74
C ILE A 10 19.30 -0.64 -8.96
N TYR A 11 18.18 0.08 -8.86
CA TYR A 11 17.62 0.80 -9.99
C TYR A 11 18.48 2.00 -10.43
N TYR A 12 18.92 2.83 -9.48
CA TYR A 12 19.59 4.09 -9.79
C TYR A 12 21.13 3.99 -9.92
N LYS A 13 21.76 2.94 -9.37
CA LYS A 13 23.21 2.78 -9.36
C LYS A 13 23.68 1.53 -10.08
N ASP A 14 23.18 0.37 -9.68
CA ASP A 14 23.74 -0.91 -10.13
C ASP A 14 23.35 -1.24 -11.57
N LEU A 15 22.08 -1.02 -11.96
CA LEU A 15 21.62 -1.30 -13.32
C LEU A 15 22.27 -0.40 -14.37
N PRO A 16 22.39 0.92 -14.22
CA PRO A 16 23.11 1.76 -15.18
C PRO A 16 24.58 1.36 -15.35
N ALA A 17 25.25 0.98 -14.25
CA ALA A 17 26.62 0.47 -14.32
C ALA A 17 26.68 -0.86 -15.08
N LEU A 18 25.75 -1.78 -14.81
CA LEU A 18 25.68 -3.06 -15.47
C LEU A 18 25.42 -2.93 -16.98
N GLN A 19 24.47 -2.08 -17.39
CA GLN A 19 24.19 -1.78 -18.80
C GLN A 19 25.44 -1.26 -19.51
N SER A 20 26.15 -0.33 -18.88
CA SER A 20 27.41 0.22 -19.42
C SER A 20 28.50 -0.84 -19.62
N VAL A 21 28.63 -1.77 -18.66
CA VAL A 21 29.68 -2.81 -18.71
C VAL A 21 29.34 -3.90 -19.72
N LEU A 22 28.06 -4.30 -19.80
CA LEU A 22 27.61 -5.38 -20.68
C LEU A 22 27.40 -4.91 -22.13
N GLY A 23 27.21 -3.61 -22.34
CA GLY A 23 26.86 -3.05 -23.64
C GLY A 23 25.50 -3.56 -24.17
N VAL A 24 24.57 -3.87 -23.25
CA VAL A 24 23.23 -4.37 -23.58
C VAL A 24 22.20 -3.35 -23.14
N ASP A 25 21.36 -2.93 -24.07
CA ASP A 25 20.21 -2.08 -23.76
C ASP A 25 19.02 -2.96 -23.34
N PHE A 26 18.46 -2.65 -22.18
CA PHE A 26 17.21 -3.20 -21.70
C PHE A 26 16.44 -2.13 -20.91
N SER A 27 15.13 -2.20 -20.96
CA SER A 27 14.26 -1.34 -20.16
C SER A 27 14.10 -1.91 -18.76
N ALA A 28 14.22 -1.06 -17.76
CA ALA A 28 14.05 -1.46 -16.37
C ALA A 28 13.12 -0.51 -15.63
N THR A 29 12.33 -1.05 -14.72
CA THR A 29 11.49 -0.27 -13.80
C THR A 29 11.43 -0.92 -12.43
N TYR A 30 10.92 -0.19 -11.45
CA TYR A 30 10.64 -0.74 -10.13
C TYR A 30 9.16 -0.59 -9.77
N MET A 31 8.69 -1.48 -8.92
CA MET A 31 7.35 -1.42 -8.35
C MET A 31 7.43 -1.44 -6.82
N LYS A 32 6.72 -0.53 -6.19
CA LYS A 32 6.50 -0.50 -4.74
C LYS A 32 5.02 -0.75 -4.42
N GLY A 33 4.70 -1.07 -3.18
CA GLY A 33 3.31 -1.17 -2.74
C GLY A 33 2.58 0.17 -2.87
N ARG A 34 1.26 0.14 -3.08
CA ARG A 34 0.40 1.33 -3.33
C ARG A 34 0.59 2.45 -2.32
N GLY A 35 0.77 2.13 -1.04
CA GLY A 35 0.96 3.11 0.01
C GLY A 35 2.24 3.96 -0.11
N ASN A 36 3.12 3.64 -1.07
CA ASN A 36 4.29 4.46 -1.37
C ASN A 36 4.01 5.55 -2.41
N TYR A 37 2.84 5.50 -3.06
CA TYR A 37 2.47 6.44 -4.11
C TYR A 37 1.36 7.37 -3.65
N LEU A 38 1.46 8.61 -4.10
CA LEU A 38 0.39 9.60 -3.92
C LEU A 38 -0.87 9.14 -4.66
N CYS A 39 -2.01 9.16 -3.99
CA CYS A 39 -3.30 8.97 -4.61
C CYS A 39 -3.94 10.33 -4.92
N LEU A 40 -3.95 10.74 -6.17
CA LEU A 40 -4.48 12.05 -6.58
C LEU A 40 -5.94 12.24 -6.17
N HIS A 41 -6.75 11.19 -6.24
CA HIS A 41 -8.16 11.23 -5.82
C HIS A 41 -8.30 11.57 -4.33
N ARG A 42 -7.57 10.85 -3.47
CA ARG A 42 -7.59 11.07 -2.02
C ARG A 42 -6.93 12.38 -1.64
N PHE A 43 -5.84 12.75 -2.29
CA PHE A 43 -5.16 14.00 -2.05
C PHE A 43 -6.03 15.22 -2.37
N ASN A 44 -6.77 15.17 -3.48
CA ASN A 44 -7.72 16.23 -3.81
C ASN A 44 -8.84 16.31 -2.77
N ALA A 45 -9.40 15.19 -2.32
CA ALA A 45 -10.39 15.15 -1.26
C ALA A 45 -9.84 15.69 0.08
N TYR A 46 -8.59 15.32 0.43
CA TYR A 46 -7.93 15.81 1.64
C TYR A 46 -7.73 17.33 1.64
N ARG A 47 -7.35 17.90 0.48
CA ARG A 47 -7.14 19.34 0.31
C ARG A 47 -8.42 20.17 0.40
N THR A 48 -9.54 19.60 -0.02
CA THR A 48 -10.86 20.27 -0.04
C THR A 48 -11.64 20.09 1.26
N GLY A 49 -11.23 19.16 2.11
CA GLY A 49 -11.88 18.88 3.39
C GLY A 49 -11.37 19.78 4.52
N ASP A 50 -12.19 19.91 5.58
CA ASP A 50 -11.86 20.66 6.80
C ASP A 50 -10.81 19.97 7.70
N LEU A 51 -10.15 18.93 7.19
CA LEU A 51 -9.23 18.07 7.95
C LEU A 51 -7.82 18.64 8.14
N LEU A 52 -7.51 19.81 7.57
CA LEU A 52 -6.22 20.48 7.74
C LEU A 52 -6.10 21.10 9.13
N ALA A 53 -5.68 20.31 10.09
CA ALA A 53 -5.74 20.67 11.52
C ALA A 53 -4.68 21.70 11.96
N SER A 54 -3.56 21.86 11.24
CA SER A 54 -2.48 22.78 11.64
C SER A 54 -1.88 23.59 10.48
N ALA A 55 -1.20 24.70 10.80
CA ALA A 55 -0.49 25.50 9.80
C ALA A 55 0.73 24.73 9.22
N ALA A 56 1.35 23.86 9.99
CA ALA A 56 2.45 23.01 9.53
C ALA A 56 1.95 21.98 8.50
N ASP A 57 0.77 21.43 8.70
CA ASP A 57 0.14 20.50 7.74
C ASP A 57 -0.15 21.21 6.41
N LYS A 58 -0.59 22.47 6.43
CA LYS A 58 -0.85 23.27 5.23
C LYS A 58 0.40 23.47 4.38
N ASN A 59 1.54 23.84 4.98
CA ASN A 59 2.79 24.02 4.26
C ASN A 59 3.28 22.71 3.62
N THR A 60 3.17 21.61 4.34
CA THR A 60 3.52 20.27 3.84
C THR A 60 2.60 19.83 2.71
N VAL A 61 1.30 20.08 2.84
CA VAL A 61 0.31 19.78 1.79
C VAL A 61 0.56 20.60 0.53
N GLU A 62 0.93 21.88 0.64
CA GLU A 62 1.30 22.71 -0.50
C GLU A 62 2.58 22.21 -1.18
N ALA A 63 3.61 21.87 -0.41
CA ALA A 63 4.84 21.25 -0.93
C ALA A 63 4.55 19.93 -1.69
N ILE A 64 3.69 19.08 -1.14
CA ILE A 64 3.26 17.86 -1.82
C ILE A 64 2.47 18.20 -3.09
N ALA A 65 1.64 19.24 -3.09
CA ALA A 65 0.90 19.67 -4.27
C ALA A 65 1.81 20.18 -5.39
N ASP A 66 2.87 20.90 -5.04
CA ASP A 66 3.87 21.37 -5.99
C ASP A 66 4.69 20.23 -6.59
N TRP A 67 5.11 19.30 -5.74
CA TRP A 67 5.78 18.08 -6.19
C TRP A 67 4.87 17.22 -7.07
N ALA A 68 3.61 17.04 -6.69
CA ALA A 68 2.64 16.24 -7.45
C ALA A 68 2.44 16.71 -8.91
N ARG A 69 2.68 18.00 -9.19
CA ARG A 69 2.63 18.55 -10.56
C ARG A 69 3.88 18.27 -11.38
N GLN A 70 4.98 17.90 -10.74
CA GLN A 70 6.29 17.73 -11.38
C GLN A 70 6.73 16.27 -11.46
N THR A 71 6.29 15.44 -10.50
CA THR A 71 6.66 14.05 -10.42
C THR A 71 6.08 13.24 -11.59
N ARG A 72 6.86 12.28 -12.06
CA ARG A 72 6.44 11.28 -13.04
C ARG A 72 6.05 9.95 -12.42
N THR A 73 6.49 9.69 -11.20
CA THR A 73 6.28 8.40 -10.54
C THR A 73 5.27 8.49 -9.43
N GLY A 74 5.15 9.66 -8.77
CA GLY A 74 4.34 9.84 -7.57
C GLY A 74 4.84 9.07 -6.36
N ASP A 75 6.10 8.57 -6.40
CA ASP A 75 6.72 7.83 -5.30
C ASP A 75 7.15 8.79 -4.19
N ARG A 76 6.67 8.56 -2.97
CA ARG A 76 7.03 9.33 -1.78
C ARG A 76 8.54 9.50 -1.59
N ALA A 77 9.33 8.51 -1.99
CA ALA A 77 10.78 8.54 -1.85
C ALA A 77 11.47 9.66 -2.66
N GLU A 78 10.75 10.30 -3.62
CA GLU A 78 11.26 11.46 -4.35
C GLU A 78 11.27 12.74 -3.51
N ILE A 79 10.57 12.77 -2.38
CA ILE A 79 10.49 13.95 -1.51
C ILE A 79 11.50 13.78 -0.37
N GLU A 80 12.71 14.36 -0.54
CA GLU A 80 13.83 14.17 0.39
C GLU A 80 13.53 14.69 1.81
N ASP A 81 12.81 15.80 1.94
CA ASP A 81 12.51 16.44 3.22
C ASP A 81 11.21 15.99 3.89
N LEU A 82 10.56 14.93 3.35
CA LEU A 82 9.31 14.45 3.94
C LEU A 82 9.61 13.49 5.10
N PRO A 83 9.11 13.77 6.32
CA PRO A 83 9.30 12.88 7.46
C PRO A 83 8.80 11.47 7.16
N ASP A 84 9.57 10.44 7.56
CA ASP A 84 9.20 9.04 7.33
C ASP A 84 7.86 8.68 7.96
N ASP A 85 7.53 9.30 9.08
CA ASP A 85 6.32 9.10 9.89
C ASP A 85 5.24 10.18 9.65
N LEU A 86 5.15 10.75 8.43
CA LEU A 86 4.14 11.77 8.13
C LEU A 86 2.72 11.24 8.47
N PRO A 87 2.06 11.78 9.52
CA PRO A 87 0.85 11.17 10.08
C PRO A 87 -0.29 11.06 9.07
N PHE A 88 -0.41 12.02 8.16
CA PHE A 88 -1.50 12.04 7.18
C PHE A 88 -1.16 11.36 5.85
N TRP A 89 0.06 10.78 5.68
CA TRP A 89 0.39 10.09 4.41
C TRP A 89 -0.58 8.95 4.08
N SER A 90 -1.05 8.22 5.10
CA SER A 90 -2.07 7.18 4.95
C SER A 90 -3.40 7.70 4.43
N GLU A 91 -3.71 8.99 4.68
CA GLU A 91 -4.93 9.62 4.20
C GLU A 91 -4.87 10.00 2.71
N ILE A 92 -3.67 10.28 2.19
CA ILE A 92 -3.43 10.73 0.82
C ILE A 92 -2.83 9.64 -0.08
N SER A 93 -2.49 8.47 0.46
CA SER A 93 -2.06 7.28 -0.28
C SER A 93 -3.20 6.29 -0.49
N GLY A 94 -3.01 5.32 -1.41
CA GLY A 94 -4.02 4.30 -1.70
C GLY A 94 -3.75 2.98 -0.99
N THR A 95 -4.80 2.31 -0.51
CA THR A 95 -4.78 0.90 -0.09
C THR A 95 -5.60 0.04 -1.03
N SER A 96 -5.58 -1.29 -0.86
CA SER A 96 -6.47 -2.19 -1.59
C SER A 96 -7.95 -1.95 -1.28
N GLU A 97 -8.23 -1.50 -0.06
CA GLU A 97 -9.59 -1.34 0.48
C GLU A 97 -10.24 -0.02 0.04
N ASN A 98 -9.44 1.05 -0.10
CA ASN A 98 -9.94 2.39 -0.41
C ASN A 98 -9.77 2.83 -1.87
N CYS A 99 -9.17 1.99 -2.72
CA CYS A 99 -8.96 2.28 -4.13
C CYS A 99 -10.17 1.83 -4.96
N VAL A 100 -10.83 2.76 -5.63
CA VAL A 100 -12.01 2.50 -6.49
C VAL A 100 -11.66 1.93 -7.88
N GLY A 101 -10.38 1.68 -8.14
CA GLY A 101 -9.93 1.00 -9.37
C GLY A 101 -10.23 1.80 -10.63
N SER A 102 -10.74 1.13 -11.66
CA SER A 102 -11.07 1.71 -12.97
C SER A 102 -12.14 2.81 -12.92
N ASP A 103 -12.97 2.80 -11.89
CA ASP A 103 -14.05 3.78 -11.73
C ASP A 103 -13.55 5.11 -11.12
N CYS A 104 -12.25 5.20 -10.81
CA CYS A 104 -11.64 6.38 -10.26
C CYS A 104 -11.62 7.54 -11.28
N PRO A 105 -12.09 8.75 -10.91
CA PRO A 105 -12.01 9.92 -11.81
C PRO A 105 -10.58 10.27 -12.22
N GLN A 106 -9.59 9.88 -11.41
CA GLN A 106 -8.15 10.12 -11.65
C GLN A 106 -7.43 8.88 -12.21
N TYR A 107 -8.16 7.93 -12.78
CA TYR A 107 -7.59 6.64 -13.20
C TYR A 107 -6.47 6.78 -14.24
N GLN A 108 -6.64 7.68 -15.22
CA GLN A 108 -5.66 7.93 -16.29
C GLN A 108 -4.36 8.54 -15.76
N ASP A 109 -4.47 9.42 -14.77
CA ASP A 109 -3.32 10.10 -14.16
C ASP A 109 -2.80 9.36 -12.92
N CYS A 110 -3.38 8.20 -12.59
CA CYS A 110 -3.03 7.44 -11.40
C CYS A 110 -1.60 6.90 -11.46
N PHE A 111 -0.75 7.31 -10.54
CA PHE A 111 0.65 6.88 -10.47
C PHE A 111 0.80 5.35 -10.32
N VAL A 112 -0.10 4.71 -9.59
CA VAL A 112 -0.10 3.23 -9.47
C VAL A 112 -0.46 2.56 -10.80
N THR A 113 -1.43 3.10 -11.54
CA THR A 113 -1.80 2.61 -12.87
C THR A 113 -0.64 2.76 -13.85
N GLN A 114 -0.03 3.95 -13.89
CA GLN A 114 1.13 4.24 -14.74
C GLN A 114 2.35 3.39 -14.36
N MET A 115 2.60 3.17 -13.07
CA MET A 115 3.67 2.28 -12.61
C MET A 115 3.45 0.85 -13.10
N ARG A 116 2.23 0.31 -13.02
CA ARG A 116 1.90 -1.03 -13.53
C ARG A 116 2.06 -1.14 -15.04
N GLN A 117 1.68 -0.10 -15.77
CA GLN A 117 1.86 -0.05 -17.22
C GLN A 117 3.34 -0.07 -17.58
N ARG A 118 4.15 0.79 -16.95
CA ARG A 118 5.61 0.78 -17.15
C ARG A 118 6.21 -0.58 -16.83
N ALA A 119 5.75 -1.24 -15.77
CA ALA A 119 6.22 -2.57 -15.40
C ALA A 119 5.85 -3.63 -16.45
N ALA A 120 4.67 -3.55 -17.03
CA ALA A 120 4.25 -4.47 -18.10
C ALA A 120 5.03 -4.30 -19.41
N GLU A 121 5.57 -3.11 -19.65
CA GLU A 121 6.33 -2.74 -20.86
C GLU A 121 7.85 -2.90 -20.67
N SER A 122 8.33 -3.19 -19.44
CA SER A 122 9.77 -3.28 -19.14
C SER A 122 10.30 -4.70 -19.23
N ASP A 123 11.57 -4.83 -19.67
CA ASP A 123 12.29 -6.11 -19.71
C ASP A 123 12.66 -6.61 -18.32
N LEU A 124 12.91 -5.69 -17.38
CA LEU A 124 13.29 -5.98 -15.99
C LEU A 124 12.41 -5.20 -15.01
N VAL A 125 11.82 -5.89 -14.06
CA VAL A 125 11.00 -5.28 -13.00
C VAL A 125 11.62 -5.59 -11.64
N ILE A 126 11.97 -4.53 -10.90
CA ILE A 126 12.53 -4.65 -9.56
C ILE A 126 11.41 -4.54 -8.54
N VAL A 127 11.29 -5.54 -7.67
CA VAL A 127 10.30 -5.59 -6.59
C VAL A 127 10.95 -5.96 -5.27
N ASN A 128 10.39 -5.53 -4.15
CA ASN A 128 10.82 -6.04 -2.85
C ASN A 128 10.07 -7.34 -2.48
N HIS A 129 10.58 -8.07 -1.51
CA HIS A 129 10.00 -9.34 -1.06
C HIS A 129 8.55 -9.18 -0.58
N HIS A 130 8.22 -8.07 0.07
CA HIS A 130 6.85 -7.79 0.50
C HIS A 130 5.87 -7.71 -0.67
N LEU A 131 6.25 -7.01 -1.75
CA LEU A 131 5.39 -6.91 -2.93
C LEU A 131 5.30 -8.26 -3.67
N LEU A 132 6.38 -9.02 -3.71
CA LEU A 132 6.40 -10.37 -4.29
C LEU A 132 5.44 -11.31 -3.53
N CYS A 133 5.50 -11.33 -2.20
CA CYS A 133 4.62 -12.16 -1.38
C CYS A 133 3.17 -11.68 -1.44
N ALA A 134 2.93 -10.36 -1.46
CA ALA A 134 1.60 -9.80 -1.65
C ALA A 134 1.00 -10.19 -3.01
N ASP A 135 1.78 -10.13 -4.09
CA ASP A 135 1.37 -10.57 -5.42
C ASP A 135 1.02 -12.06 -5.44
N ALA A 136 1.86 -12.91 -4.86
CA ALA A 136 1.64 -14.35 -4.78
C ALA A 136 0.35 -14.68 -3.99
N ALA A 137 0.06 -13.96 -2.91
CA ALA A 137 -1.16 -14.13 -2.14
C ALA A 137 -2.41 -13.72 -2.96
N VAL A 138 -2.34 -12.61 -3.69
CA VAL A 138 -3.46 -12.12 -4.52
C VAL A 138 -3.70 -13.03 -5.73
N ARG A 139 -2.65 -13.61 -6.33
CA ARG A 139 -2.78 -14.56 -7.46
C ARG A 139 -3.54 -15.84 -7.10
N GLN A 140 -3.59 -16.19 -5.83
CA GLN A 140 -4.42 -17.31 -5.35
C GLN A 140 -5.93 -16.96 -5.34
N SER A 141 -6.26 -15.70 -5.46
CA SER A 141 -7.63 -15.20 -5.56
C SER A 141 -8.02 -14.89 -7.02
N ALA A 142 -9.31 -14.67 -7.28
CA ALA A 142 -9.81 -14.36 -8.62
C ALA A 142 -9.41 -12.97 -9.17
N TYR A 143 -8.67 -12.17 -8.41
CA TYR A 143 -8.39 -10.76 -8.74
C TYR A 143 -7.16 -10.52 -9.63
N GLY A 144 -6.43 -11.58 -10.02
CA GLY A 144 -5.24 -11.46 -10.85
C GLY A 144 -4.02 -10.90 -10.12
N GLY A 145 -2.85 -10.93 -10.78
CA GLY A 145 -1.58 -10.48 -10.19
C GLY A 145 -1.39 -8.98 -10.18
N VAL A 146 -0.54 -8.50 -9.29
CA VAL A 146 -0.07 -7.11 -9.20
C VAL A 146 1.17 -6.88 -10.06
N ILE A 147 2.11 -7.85 -10.02
CA ILE A 147 3.35 -7.87 -10.80
C ILE A 147 3.06 -8.47 -12.18
N PRO A 148 3.59 -7.94 -13.27
CA PRO A 148 3.45 -8.56 -14.59
C PRO A 148 3.97 -10.00 -14.62
N PRO A 149 3.46 -10.86 -15.51
CA PRO A 149 4.02 -12.20 -15.72
C PRO A 149 5.49 -12.12 -16.06
N CYS A 150 6.32 -12.97 -15.46
CA CYS A 150 7.75 -13.06 -15.74
C CYS A 150 8.15 -14.53 -15.94
N SER A 151 9.14 -14.77 -16.80
CA SER A 151 9.68 -16.10 -17.05
C SER A 151 10.81 -16.46 -16.08
N TYR A 152 11.49 -15.47 -15.54
CA TYR A 152 12.65 -15.62 -14.66
C TYR A 152 12.54 -14.70 -13.46
N ALA A 153 13.03 -15.15 -12.32
CA ALA A 153 13.12 -14.35 -11.10
C ALA A 153 14.53 -14.52 -10.49
N VAL A 154 15.14 -13.39 -10.14
CA VAL A 154 16.38 -13.36 -9.36
C VAL A 154 16.03 -12.87 -7.96
N ILE A 155 16.27 -13.68 -6.95
CA ILE A 155 15.94 -13.36 -5.56
C ILE A 155 17.24 -13.01 -4.83
N ASP A 156 17.41 -11.73 -4.60
CA ASP A 156 18.47 -11.18 -3.78
C ASP A 156 18.07 -11.25 -2.31
N GLU A 157 19.03 -11.40 -1.37
CA GLU A 157 18.76 -11.53 0.07
C GLU A 157 17.72 -12.64 0.39
N ALA A 158 17.80 -13.77 -0.31
CA ALA A 158 16.80 -14.83 -0.26
C ALA A 158 16.53 -15.36 1.18
N HIS A 159 17.49 -15.22 2.08
CA HIS A 159 17.35 -15.60 3.49
C HIS A 159 16.27 -14.81 4.24
N GLN A 160 15.92 -13.59 3.78
CA GLN A 160 14.86 -12.77 4.37
C GLN A 160 13.47 -13.14 3.85
N LEU A 161 13.39 -13.90 2.76
CA LEU A 161 12.11 -14.20 2.09
C LEU A 161 11.18 -15.05 2.97
N GLU A 162 11.73 -15.96 3.77
CA GLU A 162 10.96 -16.82 4.67
C GLU A 162 10.18 -16.00 5.72
N ASP A 163 10.84 -15.05 6.35
CA ASP A 163 10.23 -14.18 7.35
C ASP A 163 9.11 -13.34 6.74
N VAL A 164 9.34 -12.78 5.54
CA VAL A 164 8.33 -12.02 4.82
C VAL A 164 7.16 -12.92 4.40
N ALA A 165 7.44 -14.10 3.84
CA ALA A 165 6.40 -15.04 3.44
C ALA A 165 5.52 -15.46 4.61
N THR A 166 6.10 -15.67 5.78
CA THR A 166 5.35 -15.99 7.00
C THR A 166 4.32 -14.92 7.36
N GLN A 167 4.61 -13.64 7.12
CA GLN A 167 3.67 -12.55 7.36
C GLN A 167 2.47 -12.57 6.39
N TYR A 168 2.68 -13.01 5.15
CA TYR A 168 1.63 -13.02 4.11
C TYR A 168 0.81 -14.31 4.06
N PHE A 169 1.44 -15.45 4.34
CA PHE A 169 0.82 -16.76 4.25
C PHE A 169 0.52 -17.38 5.61
N GLY A 170 1.06 -16.80 6.69
CA GLY A 170 0.79 -17.19 8.06
C GLY A 170 -0.54 -16.62 8.57
N ILE A 171 -1.07 -17.25 9.61
CA ILE A 171 -2.21 -16.72 10.35
C ILE A 171 -1.68 -15.85 11.49
N VAL A 172 -1.90 -14.55 11.40
CA VAL A 172 -1.51 -13.60 12.46
C VAL A 172 -2.75 -13.20 13.26
N VAL A 173 -2.78 -13.60 14.52
CA VAL A 173 -3.79 -13.16 15.50
C VAL A 173 -3.11 -12.20 16.48
N SER A 174 -3.66 -11.01 16.67
CA SER A 174 -3.15 -10.03 17.61
C SER A 174 -4.29 -9.35 18.36
N THR A 175 -4.02 -8.89 19.60
CA THR A 175 -4.96 -8.09 20.40
C THR A 175 -5.50 -6.92 19.61
N HIS A 176 -4.62 -6.16 18.95
CA HIS A 176 -5.01 -4.99 18.15
C HIS A 176 -6.01 -5.30 17.01
N LYS A 177 -5.85 -6.43 16.32
CA LYS A 177 -6.81 -6.84 15.27
C LYS A 177 -8.19 -7.15 15.84
N LEU A 178 -8.24 -7.77 17.03
CA LEU A 178 -9.50 -8.10 17.68
C LEU A 178 -10.15 -6.86 18.29
N GLU A 179 -9.39 -5.98 18.92
CA GLU A 179 -9.87 -4.68 19.42
C GLU A 179 -10.44 -3.82 18.28
N LYS A 180 -9.75 -3.78 17.15
CA LYS A 180 -10.24 -3.08 15.97
C LYS A 180 -11.55 -3.69 15.44
N LEU A 181 -11.63 -5.02 15.35
CA LEU A 181 -12.85 -5.72 14.93
C LEU A 181 -14.04 -5.37 15.86
N VAL A 182 -13.81 -5.36 17.17
CA VAL A 182 -14.83 -4.98 18.18
C VAL A 182 -15.26 -3.53 17.96
N SER A 183 -14.30 -2.62 17.83
CA SER A 183 -14.57 -1.18 17.63
C SER A 183 -15.33 -0.90 16.32
N ASP A 184 -14.89 -1.50 15.22
CA ASP A 184 -15.54 -1.32 13.91
C ASP A 184 -16.94 -1.94 13.91
N GLY A 185 -17.12 -3.11 14.54
CA GLY A 185 -18.43 -3.74 14.70
C GLY A 185 -19.40 -2.91 15.52
N GLN A 186 -18.95 -2.33 16.63
CA GLN A 186 -19.78 -1.42 17.45
C GLN A 186 -20.20 -0.17 16.68
N ARG A 187 -19.28 0.39 15.89
CA ARG A 187 -19.57 1.56 15.05
C ARG A 187 -20.61 1.25 13.98
N ASN A 188 -20.46 0.11 13.29
CA ASN A 188 -21.40 -0.30 12.24
C ASN A 188 -22.81 -0.59 12.79
N ILE A 189 -22.93 -1.16 13.99
CA ILE A 189 -24.23 -1.31 14.64
C ILE A 189 -24.92 0.04 14.83
N GLN A 190 -24.18 1.06 15.24
CA GLN A 190 -24.73 2.41 15.47
C GLN A 190 -25.09 3.13 14.18
N GLN A 191 -24.45 2.82 13.05
CA GLN A 191 -24.66 3.51 11.78
C GLN A 191 -25.67 2.78 10.86
N ASP A 192 -25.55 1.46 10.73
CA ASP A 192 -26.23 0.71 9.68
C ASP A 192 -27.41 -0.14 10.18
N LEU A 193 -27.53 -0.39 11.49
CA LEU A 193 -28.55 -1.26 12.07
C LEU A 193 -29.56 -0.53 12.98
N LEU A 194 -29.66 0.78 12.82
CA LEU A 194 -30.63 1.59 13.59
C LEU A 194 -32.08 1.17 13.36
N ASP A 195 -32.39 0.65 12.18
CA ASP A 195 -33.75 0.26 11.77
C ASP A 195 -34.10 -1.22 12.06
N ASP A 196 -33.14 -2.03 12.55
CA ASP A 196 -33.32 -3.43 12.91
C ASP A 196 -32.76 -3.75 14.32
N PRO A 197 -33.52 -3.46 15.37
CA PRO A 197 -33.07 -3.64 16.76
C PRO A 197 -32.74 -5.09 17.14
N ASP A 198 -33.44 -6.08 16.55
CA ASP A 198 -33.21 -7.48 16.87
C ASP A 198 -31.86 -7.98 16.29
N THR A 199 -31.54 -7.57 15.08
CA THR A 199 -30.24 -7.87 14.47
C THR A 199 -29.14 -7.10 15.17
N ALA A 200 -29.34 -5.84 15.54
CA ALA A 200 -28.39 -5.03 16.29
C ALA A 200 -28.04 -5.68 17.66
N ASP A 201 -29.03 -6.17 18.41
CA ASP A 201 -28.82 -6.86 19.70
C ASP A 201 -28.01 -8.17 19.52
N ARG A 202 -28.36 -8.97 18.50
CA ARG A 202 -27.65 -10.23 18.21
C ARG A 202 -26.18 -9.99 17.83
N VAL A 203 -25.91 -9.01 16.97
CA VAL A 203 -24.57 -8.64 16.56
C VAL A 203 -23.80 -8.04 17.74
N GLY A 204 -24.41 -7.18 18.53
CA GLY A 204 -23.82 -6.61 19.73
C GLY A 204 -23.36 -7.68 20.73
N LYS A 205 -24.22 -8.66 21.02
CA LYS A 205 -23.86 -9.82 21.87
C LYS A 205 -22.72 -10.65 21.30
N ALA A 206 -22.67 -10.83 19.97
CA ALA A 206 -21.58 -11.55 19.34
C ALA A 206 -20.25 -10.82 19.47
N ILE A 207 -20.24 -9.50 19.28
CA ILE A 207 -19.07 -8.64 19.44
C ILE A 207 -18.58 -8.64 20.89
N GLU A 208 -19.47 -8.55 21.86
CA GLU A 208 -19.11 -8.61 23.26
C GLU A 208 -18.46 -9.96 23.64
N ARG A 209 -18.98 -11.06 23.11
CA ARG A 209 -18.35 -12.39 23.26
C ARG A 209 -16.97 -12.46 22.64
N VAL A 210 -16.76 -11.88 21.45
CA VAL A 210 -15.43 -11.80 20.82
C VAL A 210 -14.48 -11.03 21.75
N ASN A 211 -14.90 -9.90 22.29
CA ASN A 211 -14.08 -9.09 23.20
C ASN A 211 -13.69 -9.86 24.47
N GLN A 212 -14.66 -10.53 25.12
CA GLN A 212 -14.42 -11.34 26.31
C GLN A 212 -13.45 -12.51 26.03
N HIS A 213 -13.66 -13.26 24.94
CA HIS A 213 -12.79 -14.36 24.58
C HIS A 213 -11.40 -13.90 24.18
N SER A 214 -11.28 -12.76 23.48
CA SER A 214 -10.03 -12.13 23.14
C SER A 214 -9.20 -11.80 24.38
N THR A 215 -9.80 -11.13 25.35
CA THR A 215 -9.13 -10.79 26.59
C THR A 215 -8.64 -12.03 27.35
N HIS A 216 -9.45 -13.09 27.34
CA HIS A 216 -9.08 -14.34 28.01
C HIS A 216 -7.98 -15.13 27.26
N PHE A 217 -7.95 -15.04 25.91
CA PHE A 217 -6.97 -15.76 25.09
C PHE A 217 -5.56 -15.17 25.19
N PHE A 218 -5.46 -13.84 25.37
CA PHE A 218 -4.18 -13.12 25.46
C PHE A 218 -3.73 -12.82 26.89
N ALA A 219 -4.50 -13.17 27.92
CA ALA A 219 -4.12 -13.06 29.33
C ALA A 219 -3.24 -14.24 29.77
#